data_48c2c07e7132b28cbfd40047aebdf2fc
#
_entry.id   48c2c07e7132b28cbfd40047aebdf2fc
#
_cell.length_a   1.000
_cell.length_b   1.000
_cell.length_c   1.000
_cell.angle_alpha   90.00
_cell.angle_beta   90.00
_cell.angle_gamma   90.00
#
_symmetry.space_group_name_H-M   'P 1'
#
loop_
_entity.id
_entity.type
_entity.pdbx_description
1 polymer ?
#
loop_
_entity_poly.entity_id
_entity_poly.type
_entity_poly.pdbx_seq_one_letter_code
_entity_poly.pdbx_strand_id
1 'polypeptide(L)'
;KYGNYPNFDQAKYLLSLGEGNFLWNSLTITGVIEARGRALAEITAPDFQEIIKEDISQTATGHMNKGLFVAHGFDEGGDPESKQGAHDQMWFAARDLLFGKDAYPIPEVPDNIGRPVEEEDKWPIPVEYAGIVDFLMNVLMIEVRAECFFQFSMNIAACEELFQDRR
;
A
#
# COMPACT_ATOMS: atom_id res chain seq x y z
N LYS A 1 16.87 12.15 -2.09
CA LYS A 1 16.08 12.77 -1.01
C LYS A 1 14.75 13.18 -1.62
N TYR A 2 13.66 12.67 -1.10
CA TYR A 2 12.31 12.89 -1.64
C TYR A 2 11.70 14.24 -1.26
N GLY A 3 12.51 15.21 -0.87
CA GLY A 3 12.04 16.53 -0.48
C GLY A 3 11.14 16.46 0.77
N ASN A 4 10.10 17.28 0.78
CA ASN A 4 9.12 17.35 1.86
C ASN A 4 7.80 16.65 1.48
N TYR A 5 7.88 15.45 0.91
CA TYR A 5 6.68 14.68 0.57
C TYR A 5 6.55 13.45 1.49
N PRO A 6 5.40 13.21 2.11
CA PRO A 6 4.31 14.19 2.31
C PRO A 6 4.78 15.38 3.15
N ASN A 7 4.20 16.57 2.92
CA ASN A 7 4.63 17.79 3.62
C ASN A 7 4.02 17.85 5.03
N PHE A 8 4.83 17.49 6.02
CA PHE A 8 4.42 17.44 7.42
C PHE A 8 3.98 18.81 7.98
N ASP A 9 4.74 19.87 7.72
CA ASP A 9 4.44 21.19 8.25
C ASP A 9 3.13 21.76 7.67
N GLN A 10 2.90 21.53 6.38
CA GLN A 10 1.65 21.91 5.73
C GLN A 10 0.45 21.15 6.30
N ALA A 11 0.59 19.85 6.50
CA ALA A 11 -0.46 19.02 7.10
C ALA A 11 -0.78 19.47 8.52
N LYS A 12 0.24 19.72 9.33
CA LYS A 12 0.11 20.22 10.70
C LYS A 12 -0.61 21.57 10.73
N TYR A 13 -0.25 22.48 9.82
CA TYR A 13 -0.91 23.78 9.69
C TYR A 13 -2.39 23.64 9.33
N LEU A 14 -2.73 22.81 8.32
CA LEU A 14 -4.13 22.58 7.93
C LEU A 14 -4.95 21.97 9.08
N LEU A 15 -4.40 21.00 9.78
CA LEU A 15 -5.07 20.39 10.94
C LEU A 15 -5.30 21.40 12.07
N SER A 16 -4.36 22.32 12.31
CA SER A 16 -4.52 23.38 13.29
C SER A 16 -5.65 24.36 12.95
N LEU A 17 -6.04 24.45 11.67
CA LEU A 17 -7.19 25.21 11.19
C LEU A 17 -8.51 24.41 11.22
N GLY A 18 -8.47 23.15 11.66
CA GLY A 18 -9.61 22.24 11.62
C GLY A 18 -9.84 21.56 10.26
N GLU A 19 -8.95 21.76 9.29
CA GLU A 19 -9.01 21.20 7.95
C GLU A 19 -8.45 19.78 7.93
N GLY A 20 -9.21 18.81 8.47
CA GLY A 20 -8.78 17.40 8.59
C GLY A 20 -9.13 16.52 7.41
N ASN A 21 -9.98 16.97 6.47
CA ASN A 21 -10.52 16.18 5.39
C ASN A 21 -9.44 15.52 4.51
N PHE A 22 -8.35 16.23 4.23
CA PHE A 22 -7.27 15.71 3.39
C PHE A 22 -6.63 14.44 4.00
N LEU A 23 -6.39 14.43 5.32
CA LEU A 23 -5.80 13.29 6.01
C LEU A 23 -6.81 12.15 6.16
N TRP A 24 -8.05 12.48 6.51
CA TRP A 24 -9.14 11.50 6.58
C TRP A 24 -9.34 10.79 5.23
N ASN A 25 -9.35 11.55 4.12
CA ASN A 25 -9.43 11.00 2.77
C ASN A 25 -8.22 10.11 2.45
N SER A 26 -7.02 10.57 2.77
CA SER A 26 -5.79 9.81 2.51
C SER A 26 -5.79 8.48 3.26
N LEU A 27 -6.14 8.46 4.54
CA LEU A 27 -6.26 7.24 5.34
C LEU A 27 -7.34 6.30 4.78
N THR A 28 -8.47 6.85 4.33
CA THR A 28 -9.55 6.07 3.72
C THR A 28 -9.12 5.45 2.40
N ILE A 29 -8.51 6.25 1.50
CA ILE A 29 -8.04 5.77 0.19
C ILE A 29 -6.97 4.68 0.39
N THR A 30 -6.01 4.91 1.29
CA THR A 30 -4.96 3.93 1.58
C THR A 30 -5.58 2.62 2.08
N GLY A 31 -6.49 2.65 3.06
CA GLY A 31 -7.14 1.45 3.54
C GLY A 31 -7.88 0.67 2.44
N VAL A 32 -8.60 1.35 1.55
CA VAL A 32 -9.28 0.68 0.43
C VAL A 32 -8.29 0.06 -0.56
N ILE A 33 -7.14 0.69 -0.78
CA ILE A 33 -6.10 0.17 -1.67
C ILE A 33 -5.42 -1.05 -1.05
N GLU A 34 -5.07 -0.99 0.22
CA GLU A 34 -4.50 -2.11 0.98
C GLU A 34 -5.42 -3.34 0.94
N ALA A 35 -6.74 -3.14 1.12
CA ALA A 35 -7.71 -4.24 1.02
C ALA A 35 -7.65 -5.00 -0.32
N ARG A 36 -7.22 -4.35 -1.41
CA ARG A 36 -7.04 -5.00 -2.73
C ARG A 36 -5.82 -5.92 -2.76
N GLY A 37 -4.87 -5.72 -1.86
CA GLY A 37 -3.66 -6.54 -1.73
C GLY A 37 -3.96 -8.01 -1.43
N ARG A 38 -5.14 -8.34 -0.91
CA ARG A 38 -5.58 -9.73 -0.74
C ARG A 38 -5.49 -10.54 -2.03
N ALA A 39 -5.74 -9.91 -3.19
CA ALA A 39 -5.67 -10.59 -4.49
C ALA A 39 -4.26 -11.10 -4.83
N LEU A 40 -3.21 -10.63 -4.17
CA LEU A 40 -1.85 -11.16 -4.29
C LEU A 40 -1.78 -12.66 -4.01
N ALA A 41 -2.57 -13.16 -3.06
CA ALA A 41 -2.62 -14.58 -2.72
C ALA A 41 -3.07 -15.49 -3.88
N GLU A 42 -3.74 -14.92 -4.88
CA GLU A 42 -4.29 -15.65 -6.02
C GLU A 42 -3.37 -15.58 -7.27
N ILE A 43 -2.28 -14.80 -7.19
CA ILE A 43 -1.35 -14.63 -8.31
C ILE A 43 -0.47 -15.85 -8.47
N THR A 44 -0.29 -16.27 -9.72
CA THR A 44 0.68 -17.28 -10.12
C THR A 44 1.68 -16.65 -11.10
N ALA A 45 2.96 -16.71 -10.76
CA ALA A 45 4.03 -16.27 -11.64
C ALA A 45 4.48 -17.41 -12.57
N PRO A 46 5.01 -17.10 -13.77
CA PRO A 46 5.74 -18.07 -14.58
C PRO A 46 7.04 -18.52 -13.86
N ASP A 47 7.61 -19.64 -14.28
CA ASP A 47 8.89 -20.10 -13.71
C ASP A 47 10.06 -19.28 -14.28
N PHE A 48 10.54 -18.34 -13.48
CA PHE A 48 11.66 -17.49 -13.88
C PHE A 48 12.99 -18.24 -14.03
N GLN A 49 13.11 -19.46 -13.50
CA GLN A 49 14.31 -20.29 -13.75
C GLN A 49 14.50 -20.64 -15.21
N GLU A 50 13.43 -20.64 -16.00
CA GLU A 50 13.51 -20.92 -17.45
C GLU A 50 14.26 -19.84 -18.24
N ILE A 51 14.26 -18.58 -17.73
CA ILE A 51 14.91 -17.44 -18.39
C ILE A 51 16.10 -16.87 -17.63
N ILE A 52 16.27 -17.22 -16.37
CA ILE A 52 17.41 -16.80 -15.52
C ILE A 52 18.40 -17.96 -15.46
N LYS A 53 19.66 -17.69 -15.80
CA LYS A 53 20.73 -18.71 -15.83
C LYS A 53 21.23 -19.10 -14.45
N GLU A 54 21.24 -18.14 -13.52
CA GLU A 54 21.66 -18.34 -12.16
C GLU A 54 20.60 -19.14 -11.40
N ASP A 55 21.02 -19.95 -10.41
CA ASP A 55 20.11 -20.65 -9.53
C ASP A 55 19.33 -19.65 -8.65
N ILE A 56 18.02 -19.56 -8.85
CA ILE A 56 17.12 -18.69 -8.09
C ILE A 56 16.40 -19.41 -6.96
N SER A 57 16.68 -20.68 -6.71
CA SER A 57 15.93 -21.52 -5.76
C SER A 57 15.91 -20.98 -4.33
N GLN A 58 16.90 -20.17 -3.95
CA GLN A 58 17.02 -19.55 -2.63
C GLN A 58 16.69 -18.04 -2.64
N THR A 59 16.11 -17.54 -3.71
CA THR A 59 15.72 -16.13 -3.85
C THR A 59 14.21 -15.94 -3.69
N ALA A 60 13.78 -14.70 -3.45
CA ALA A 60 12.36 -14.35 -3.43
C ALA A 60 11.67 -14.73 -4.76
N THR A 61 12.35 -14.53 -5.90
CA THR A 61 11.85 -14.92 -7.22
C THR A 61 11.55 -16.41 -7.28
N GLY A 62 12.43 -17.28 -6.78
CA GLY A 62 12.24 -18.72 -6.74
C GLY A 62 11.16 -19.19 -5.74
N HIS A 63 10.69 -18.28 -4.87
CA HIS A 63 9.67 -18.58 -3.85
C HIS A 63 8.31 -17.95 -4.14
N MET A 64 8.16 -17.17 -5.22
CA MET A 64 6.88 -16.51 -5.55
C MET A 64 5.70 -17.49 -5.49
N ASN A 65 5.78 -18.61 -6.20
CA ASN A 65 4.73 -19.66 -6.19
C ASN A 65 4.85 -20.65 -5.02
N LYS A 66 5.86 -20.53 -4.15
CA LYS A 66 6.08 -21.39 -2.98
C LYS A 66 5.58 -20.77 -1.69
N GLY A 67 4.62 -19.88 -1.79
CA GLY A 67 3.95 -19.24 -0.67
C GLY A 67 4.25 -17.76 -0.46
N LEU A 68 5.19 -17.15 -1.20
CA LEU A 68 5.51 -15.74 -1.00
C LEU A 68 4.29 -14.84 -1.30
N PHE A 69 3.64 -15.02 -2.45
CA PHE A 69 2.44 -14.26 -2.80
C PHE A 69 1.26 -14.54 -1.84
N VAL A 70 1.11 -15.80 -1.43
CA VAL A 70 0.07 -16.17 -0.46
C VAL A 70 0.31 -15.49 0.87
N ALA A 71 1.54 -15.50 1.38
CA ALA A 71 1.90 -14.85 2.63
C ALA A 71 1.66 -13.33 2.57
N HIS A 72 2.08 -12.68 1.47
CA HIS A 72 1.88 -11.24 1.27
C HIS A 72 0.38 -10.92 1.17
N GLY A 73 -0.39 -11.67 0.39
CA GLY A 73 -1.84 -11.44 0.28
C GLY A 73 -2.60 -11.63 1.60
N PHE A 74 -2.13 -12.51 2.48
CA PHE A 74 -2.68 -12.64 3.84
C PHE A 74 -2.23 -11.52 4.76
N ASP A 75 -1.04 -10.99 4.59
CA ASP A 75 -0.56 -9.83 5.33
C ASP A 75 -1.43 -8.60 4.99
N GLU A 76 -1.69 -8.35 3.72
CA GLU A 76 -2.54 -7.24 3.26
C GLU A 76 -4.02 -7.41 3.64
N GLY A 77 -4.60 -8.54 3.27
CA GLY A 77 -6.05 -8.77 3.35
C GLY A 77 -6.50 -9.50 4.62
N GLY A 78 -5.58 -9.79 5.54
CA GLY A 78 -5.83 -10.58 6.74
C GLY A 78 -6.00 -12.07 6.44
N ASP A 79 -5.88 -12.87 7.49
CA ASP A 79 -6.13 -14.30 7.46
C ASP A 79 -7.17 -14.68 8.53
N PRO A 80 -8.39 -15.03 8.14
CA PRO A 80 -9.44 -15.41 9.09
C PRO A 80 -9.09 -16.65 9.93
N GLU A 81 -8.29 -17.57 9.39
CA GLU A 81 -7.93 -18.81 10.09
C GLU A 81 -6.94 -18.56 11.22
N SER A 82 -5.91 -17.77 10.97
CA SER A 82 -4.92 -17.36 11.98
C SER A 82 -5.38 -16.17 12.83
N LYS A 83 -6.51 -15.55 12.49
CA LYS A 83 -7.02 -14.30 13.09
C LYS A 83 -6.07 -13.11 12.89
N GLN A 84 -5.28 -13.13 11.86
CA GLN A 84 -4.47 -11.99 11.43
C GLN A 84 -5.40 -10.89 10.91
N GLY A 85 -5.29 -9.69 11.45
CA GLY A 85 -6.05 -8.53 10.99
C GLY A 85 -5.54 -8.04 9.63
N ALA A 86 -6.43 -7.50 8.83
CA ALA A 86 -6.10 -6.90 7.55
C ALA A 86 -5.57 -5.47 7.72
N HIS A 87 -4.69 -5.02 6.83
CA HIS A 87 -4.11 -3.67 6.84
C HIS A 87 -5.20 -2.59 6.68
N ASP A 88 -6.22 -2.82 5.85
CA ASP A 88 -7.34 -1.89 5.71
C ASP A 88 -8.04 -1.58 7.03
N GLN A 89 -8.24 -2.60 7.85
CA GLN A 89 -8.86 -2.45 9.18
C GLN A 89 -8.01 -1.58 10.11
N MET A 90 -6.69 -1.69 10.04
CA MET A 90 -5.77 -0.83 10.82
C MET A 90 -5.86 0.63 10.36
N TRP A 91 -5.92 0.87 9.05
CA TRP A 91 -6.07 2.21 8.48
C TRP A 91 -7.40 2.85 8.88
N PHE A 92 -8.51 2.12 8.77
CA PHE A 92 -9.82 2.61 9.15
C PHE A 92 -9.92 2.84 10.67
N ALA A 93 -9.34 1.97 11.49
CA ALA A 93 -9.30 2.16 12.93
C ALA A 93 -8.49 3.41 13.32
N ALA A 94 -7.32 3.63 12.70
CA ALA A 94 -6.50 4.81 12.91
C ALA A 94 -7.25 6.09 12.50
N ARG A 95 -7.90 6.08 11.33
CA ARG A 95 -8.73 7.18 10.85
C ARG A 95 -9.84 7.52 11.83
N ASP A 96 -10.59 6.50 12.25
CA ASP A 96 -11.76 6.67 13.12
C ASP A 96 -11.36 7.11 14.53
N LEU A 97 -10.16 6.69 14.98
CA LEU A 97 -9.58 7.17 16.25
C LEU A 97 -9.22 8.66 16.19
N LEU A 98 -8.60 9.09 15.07
CA LEU A 98 -8.14 10.48 14.93
C LEU A 98 -9.29 11.47 14.69
N PHE A 99 -10.30 11.09 13.93
CA PHE A 99 -11.34 12.02 13.45
C PHE A 99 -12.75 11.69 13.94
N GLY A 100 -12.98 10.47 14.38
CA GLY A 100 -14.30 9.92 14.62
C GLY A 100 -14.86 9.21 13.38
N LYS A 101 -15.72 8.25 13.63
CA LYS A 101 -16.40 7.51 12.57
C LYS A 101 -17.27 8.47 11.74
N ASP A 102 -17.22 8.31 10.44
CA ASP A 102 -18.02 9.10 9.49
C ASP A 102 -17.81 10.64 9.60
N ALA A 103 -16.61 11.07 10.02
CA ALA A 103 -16.30 12.49 10.19
C ALA A 103 -16.40 13.30 8.89
N TYR A 104 -16.12 12.67 7.74
CA TYR A 104 -16.21 13.27 6.42
C TYR A 104 -16.83 12.30 5.42
N PRO A 105 -17.34 12.77 4.26
CA PRO A 105 -17.82 11.91 3.19
C PRO A 105 -16.71 10.98 2.69
N ILE A 106 -17.08 9.74 2.33
CA ILE A 106 -16.13 8.77 1.75
C ILE A 106 -15.65 9.31 0.40
N PRO A 107 -14.32 9.44 0.19
CA PRO A 107 -13.78 9.92 -1.06
C PRO A 107 -13.95 8.87 -2.18
N GLU A 108 -13.94 9.36 -3.42
CA GLU A 108 -13.77 8.48 -4.57
C GLU A 108 -12.36 7.86 -4.53
N VAL A 109 -12.30 6.55 -4.64
CA VAL A 109 -11.04 5.80 -4.62
C VAL A 109 -10.67 5.43 -6.05
N PRO A 110 -9.48 5.78 -6.54
CA PRO A 110 -9.05 5.40 -7.88
C PRO A 110 -9.06 3.89 -8.09
N ASP A 111 -9.54 3.44 -9.24
CA ASP A 111 -9.49 2.02 -9.61
C ASP A 111 -8.06 1.51 -9.76
N ASN A 112 -7.18 2.38 -10.24
CA ASN A 112 -5.76 2.08 -10.41
C ASN A 112 -4.90 3.25 -9.92
N ILE A 113 -3.90 2.95 -9.10
CA ILE A 113 -2.88 3.89 -8.62
C ILE A 113 -1.50 3.62 -9.25
N GLY A 114 -1.38 2.55 -10.00
CA GLY A 114 -0.19 2.21 -10.76
C GLY A 114 -0.03 3.09 -12.00
N ARG A 115 1.17 3.05 -12.58
CA ARG A 115 1.43 3.68 -13.87
C ARG A 115 0.71 2.90 -14.98
N PRO A 116 0.03 3.56 -15.94
CA PRO A 116 -0.44 2.89 -17.14
C PRO A 116 0.76 2.27 -17.88
N VAL A 117 0.62 1.04 -18.35
CA VAL A 117 1.62 0.40 -19.22
C VAL A 117 1.44 0.97 -20.62
N GLU A 118 2.42 1.70 -21.12
CA GLU A 118 2.44 2.19 -22.50
C GLU A 118 3.08 1.14 -23.41
N GLU A 119 2.68 1.09 -24.68
CA GLU A 119 3.24 0.12 -25.65
C GLU A 119 4.78 0.23 -25.81
N GLU A 120 5.34 1.38 -25.52
CA GLU A 120 6.78 1.67 -25.60
C GLU A 120 7.57 1.09 -24.41
N ASP A 121 6.90 0.76 -23.30
CA ASP A 121 7.52 0.24 -22.08
C ASP A 121 7.66 -1.31 -22.10
N LYS A 122 7.87 -1.90 -23.28
CA LYS A 122 8.03 -3.36 -23.40
C LYS A 122 9.36 -3.81 -22.81
N TRP A 123 9.28 -4.69 -21.84
CA TRP A 123 10.46 -5.37 -21.31
C TRP A 123 11.10 -6.25 -22.39
N PRO A 124 12.46 -6.30 -22.47
CA PRO A 124 13.16 -7.16 -23.41
C PRO A 124 13.17 -8.64 -22.94
N ILE A 125 12.02 -9.13 -22.52
CA ILE A 125 11.79 -10.49 -22.03
C ILE A 125 10.51 -11.04 -22.68
N PRO A 126 10.30 -12.38 -22.66
CA PRO A 126 9.08 -12.96 -23.19
C PRO A 126 7.82 -12.39 -22.53
N VAL A 127 6.73 -12.27 -23.31
CA VAL A 127 5.50 -11.58 -22.90
C VAL A 127 4.85 -12.19 -21.66
N GLU A 128 4.98 -13.48 -21.45
CA GLU A 128 4.47 -14.23 -20.29
C GLU A 128 5.14 -13.81 -18.98
N TYR A 129 6.35 -13.26 -19.04
CA TYR A 129 7.08 -12.73 -17.88
C TYR A 129 6.86 -11.21 -17.71
N ALA A 130 6.64 -10.50 -18.81
CA ALA A 130 6.53 -9.04 -18.80
C ALA A 130 5.41 -8.57 -17.87
N GLY A 131 4.25 -9.21 -17.92
CA GLY A 131 3.10 -8.84 -17.09
C GLY A 131 3.37 -8.95 -15.59
N ILE A 132 4.06 -10.00 -15.14
CA ILE A 132 4.39 -10.14 -13.72
C ILE A 132 5.50 -9.16 -13.30
N VAL A 133 6.44 -8.82 -14.19
CA VAL A 133 7.47 -7.81 -13.91
C VAL A 133 6.83 -6.43 -13.75
N ASP A 134 5.93 -6.04 -14.65
CA ASP A 134 5.18 -4.78 -14.54
C ASP A 134 4.37 -4.72 -13.26
N PHE A 135 3.69 -5.80 -12.92
CA PHE A 135 2.95 -5.92 -11.68
C PHE A 135 3.86 -5.72 -10.46
N LEU A 136 4.99 -6.44 -10.38
CA LEU A 136 5.93 -6.32 -9.25
C LEU A 136 6.55 -4.92 -9.16
N MET A 137 6.82 -4.27 -10.30
CA MET A 137 7.31 -2.89 -10.32
C MET A 137 6.26 -1.91 -9.79
N ASN A 138 4.98 -2.12 -10.11
CA ASN A 138 3.90 -1.32 -9.56
C ASN A 138 3.74 -1.55 -8.04
N VAL A 139 3.79 -2.80 -7.58
CA VAL A 139 3.75 -3.13 -6.14
C VAL A 139 4.92 -2.45 -5.43
N LEU A 140 6.15 -2.57 -5.93
CA LEU A 140 7.32 -1.90 -5.34
C LEU A 140 7.11 -0.39 -5.19
N MET A 141 6.53 0.28 -6.20
CA MET A 141 6.25 1.71 -6.13
C MET A 141 5.17 2.06 -5.11
N ILE A 142 4.19 1.17 -4.93
CA ILE A 142 3.15 1.31 -3.91
C ILE A 142 3.78 1.20 -2.52
N GLU A 143 4.60 0.18 -2.27
CA GLU A 143 5.28 -0.06 -1.00
C GLU A 143 6.18 1.12 -0.59
N VAL A 144 6.96 1.65 -1.51
CA VAL A 144 7.82 2.83 -1.25
C VAL A 144 6.98 4.05 -0.86
N ARG A 145 5.83 4.25 -1.51
CA ARG A 145 4.89 5.34 -1.15
C ARG A 145 4.22 5.08 0.19
N ALA A 146 3.82 3.84 0.44
CA ALA A 146 3.20 3.43 1.69
C ALA A 146 4.14 3.69 2.87
N GLU A 147 5.40 3.28 2.80
CA GLU A 147 6.40 3.55 3.85
C GLU A 147 6.49 5.05 4.18
N CYS A 148 6.59 5.90 3.17
CA CYS A 148 6.62 7.35 3.36
C CYS A 148 5.35 7.87 4.03
N PHE A 149 4.19 7.35 3.64
CA PHE A 149 2.90 7.77 4.16
C PHE A 149 2.65 7.23 5.57
N PHE A 150 3.09 6.01 5.88
CA PHE A 150 3.08 5.47 7.24
C PHE A 150 3.88 6.35 8.19
N GLN A 151 5.12 6.67 7.84
CA GLN A 151 5.96 7.52 8.68
C GLN A 151 5.36 8.91 8.88
N PHE A 152 4.80 9.50 7.82
CA PHE A 152 4.09 10.77 7.90
C PHE A 152 2.87 10.68 8.83
N SER A 153 2.02 9.66 8.66
CA SER A 153 0.80 9.47 9.45
C SER A 153 1.13 9.26 10.94
N MET A 154 2.16 8.47 11.25
CA MET A 154 2.65 8.29 12.61
C MET A 154 3.12 9.60 13.24
N ASN A 155 3.88 10.40 12.49
CA ASN A 155 4.38 11.69 12.98
C ASN A 155 3.24 12.69 13.22
N ILE A 156 2.23 12.71 12.36
CA ILE A 156 1.03 13.54 12.54
C ILE A 156 0.22 13.07 13.76
N ALA A 157 -0.04 11.76 13.88
CA ALA A 157 -0.80 11.20 15.00
C ALA A 157 -0.10 11.41 16.35
N ALA A 158 1.24 11.51 16.36
CA ALA A 158 2.03 11.79 17.55
C ALA A 158 1.97 13.28 17.98
N CYS A 159 1.43 14.19 17.15
CA CYS A 159 1.26 15.60 17.51
C CYS A 159 0.14 15.74 18.53
N GLU A 160 0.48 15.72 19.82
CA GLU A 160 -0.48 15.76 20.93
C GLU A 160 -1.42 16.97 20.87
N GLU A 161 -0.90 18.11 20.50
CA GLU A 161 -1.62 19.37 20.37
C GLU A 161 -2.78 19.35 19.36
N LEU A 162 -2.73 18.44 18.36
CA LEU A 162 -3.76 18.32 17.32
C LEU A 162 -4.90 17.36 17.71
N PHE A 163 -4.63 16.42 18.62
CA PHE A 163 -5.55 15.33 18.93
C PHE A 163 -5.74 15.09 20.44
N GLN A 164 -5.48 16.11 21.28
CA GLN A 164 -5.53 16.01 22.75
C GLN A 164 -6.85 15.46 23.29
N ASP A 165 -7.97 15.82 22.66
CA ASP A 165 -9.32 15.43 23.09
C ASP A 165 -9.78 14.06 22.54
N ARG A 166 -8.94 13.34 21.80
CA ARG A 166 -9.32 12.13 21.06
C ARG A 166 -8.47 10.89 21.38
N ARG A 167 -7.71 10.94 22.46
CA ARG A 167 -6.89 9.83 22.96
C ARG A 167 -7.57 9.04 24.05
#